data_e519b4099672fd62538caa6278ee6e08
#
_entry.id   e519b4099672fd62538caa6278ee6e08
#
_cell.length_a   1.000
_cell.length_b   1.000
_cell.length_c   1.000
_cell.angle_alpha   90.00
_cell.angle_beta   90.00
_cell.angle_gamma   90.00
#
_symmetry.space_group_name_H-M   'P 1'
#
loop_
_entity.id
_entity.type
_entity.pdbx_description
1 polymer ?
#
loop_
_entity_poly.entity_id
_entity_poly.type
_entity_poly.pdbx_seq_one_letter_code
_entity_poly.pdbx_strand_id
1 'polypeptide(L)'
;MNRYCFTLQLRPESVPEYTERHAEVWPEMLEALKVNGWNNYSLHVRADGLIVGYVESPDLGASQKAMSSTEVNARWQAEMAPFFTDLGSATPDEGFVLLSELFHLESQMGIES
;
A
#
# COMPACT_ATOMS: atom_id res chain seq x y z
N MET A 1 4.09 -0.26 -17.29
CA MET A 1 3.48 -0.06 -15.97
C MET A 1 4.46 0.70 -15.08
N ASN A 2 3.98 1.65 -14.30
CA ASN A 2 4.85 2.47 -13.46
C ASN A 2 5.07 1.79 -12.11
N ARG A 3 6.24 2.06 -11.52
CA ARG A 3 6.59 1.56 -10.19
C ARG A 3 6.45 2.69 -9.18
N TYR A 4 5.89 2.36 -8.03
CA TYR A 4 5.69 3.34 -6.95
C TYR A 4 6.18 2.74 -5.64
N CYS A 5 6.86 3.56 -4.85
CA CYS A 5 7.30 3.20 -3.51
C CYS A 5 6.78 4.26 -2.55
N PHE A 6 6.33 3.83 -1.37
CA PHE A 6 5.73 4.77 -0.42
C PHE A 6 5.96 4.31 1.01
N THR A 7 5.74 5.23 1.95
CA THR A 7 5.85 4.92 3.38
C THR A 7 4.57 5.26 4.12
N LEU A 8 4.35 4.51 5.19
CA LEU A 8 3.30 4.75 6.17
C LEU A 8 3.91 4.54 7.56
N GLN A 9 3.30 5.09 8.59
CA GLN A 9 3.79 4.93 9.95
C GLN A 9 2.73 4.29 10.84
N LEU A 10 3.02 3.06 11.29
CA LEU A 10 2.23 2.40 12.32
C LEU A 10 2.64 2.88 13.69
N ARG A 11 1.74 2.72 14.67
CA ARG A 11 2.15 2.76 16.07
C ARG A 11 3.06 1.56 16.30
N PRO A 12 4.25 1.73 16.90
CA PRO A 12 5.16 0.59 17.07
C PRO A 12 4.53 -0.62 17.77
N GLU A 13 3.67 -0.38 18.75
CA GLU A 13 2.98 -1.45 19.47
C GLU A 13 1.95 -2.20 18.62
N SER A 14 1.56 -1.64 17.49
CA SER A 14 0.59 -2.27 16.58
C SER A 14 1.23 -3.20 15.55
N VAL A 15 2.55 -3.22 15.45
CA VAL A 15 3.25 -4.02 14.44
C VAL A 15 2.86 -5.51 14.51
N PRO A 16 2.85 -6.17 15.69
CA PRO A 16 2.48 -7.59 15.73
C PRO A 16 1.08 -7.87 15.22
N GLU A 17 0.09 -7.09 15.64
CA GLU A 17 -1.30 -7.31 15.24
C GLU A 17 -1.52 -6.97 13.76
N TYR A 18 -0.91 -5.91 13.29
CA TYR A 18 -0.98 -5.51 11.88
C TYR A 18 -0.38 -6.60 10.98
N THR A 19 0.76 -7.16 11.38
CA THR A 19 1.40 -8.25 10.66
C THR A 19 0.50 -9.48 10.61
N GLU A 20 -0.13 -9.83 11.74
CA GLU A 20 -1.04 -10.97 11.83
C GLU A 20 -2.24 -10.78 10.88
N ARG A 21 -2.84 -9.58 10.86
CA ARG A 21 -3.96 -9.27 9.98
C ARG A 21 -3.60 -9.42 8.51
N HIS A 22 -2.35 -9.13 8.14
CA HIS A 22 -1.88 -9.20 6.76
C HIS A 22 -1.40 -10.59 6.35
N ALA A 23 -1.31 -11.53 7.28
CA ALA A 23 -1.01 -12.91 6.92
C ALA A 23 -2.15 -13.57 6.14
N GLU A 24 -3.37 -13.12 6.36
CA GLU A 24 -4.56 -13.63 5.67
C GLU A 24 -5.50 -12.47 5.31
N VAL A 25 -5.14 -11.72 4.29
CA VAL A 25 -5.99 -10.65 3.78
C VAL A 25 -7.23 -11.29 3.15
N TRP A 26 -8.39 -10.63 3.33
CA TRP A 26 -9.65 -11.14 2.79
C TRP A 26 -9.55 -11.40 1.29
N PRO A 27 -10.04 -12.56 0.80
CA PRO A 27 -9.97 -12.86 -0.65
C PRO A 27 -10.62 -11.80 -1.53
N GLU A 28 -11.76 -11.23 -1.12
CA GLU A 28 -12.42 -10.17 -1.88
C GLU A 28 -11.60 -8.88 -1.93
N MET A 29 -10.78 -8.61 -0.89
CA MET A 29 -9.88 -7.47 -0.90
C MET A 29 -8.73 -7.69 -1.87
N LEU A 30 -8.16 -8.90 -1.89
CA LEU A 30 -7.10 -9.26 -2.83
C LEU A 30 -7.59 -9.11 -4.27
N GLU A 31 -8.78 -9.60 -4.55
CA GLU A 31 -9.38 -9.50 -5.88
C GLU A 31 -9.63 -8.04 -6.27
N ALA A 32 -10.17 -7.24 -5.35
CA ALA A 32 -10.42 -5.83 -5.61
C ALA A 32 -9.14 -5.07 -5.95
N LEU A 33 -8.06 -5.33 -5.23
CA LEU A 33 -6.77 -4.72 -5.52
C LEU A 33 -6.30 -5.07 -6.93
N LYS A 34 -6.33 -6.35 -7.27
CA LYS A 34 -5.86 -6.81 -8.58
C LYS A 34 -6.69 -6.22 -9.72
N VAL A 35 -8.00 -6.24 -9.59
CA VAL A 35 -8.92 -5.73 -10.60
C VAL A 35 -8.76 -4.22 -10.80
N ASN A 36 -8.41 -3.50 -9.75
CA ASN A 36 -8.31 -2.05 -9.78
C ASN A 36 -6.89 -1.54 -10.06
N GLY A 37 -6.01 -2.39 -10.57
CA GLY A 37 -4.73 -1.94 -11.09
C GLY A 37 -3.58 -1.97 -10.09
N TRP A 38 -3.72 -2.70 -9.00
CA TRP A 38 -2.63 -2.92 -8.04
C TRP A 38 -1.93 -4.22 -8.40
N ASN A 39 -0.70 -4.12 -8.90
CA ASN A 39 0.06 -5.26 -9.37
C ASN A 39 1.37 -5.36 -8.60
N ASN A 40 1.81 -6.58 -8.34
CA ASN A 40 3.06 -6.85 -7.65
C ASN A 40 3.21 -6.01 -6.37
N TYR A 41 2.11 -5.86 -5.65
CA TYR A 41 2.01 -5.01 -4.48
C TYR A 41 2.55 -5.74 -3.26
N SER A 42 3.51 -5.14 -2.58
CA SER A 42 4.08 -5.70 -1.36
C SER A 42 4.25 -4.62 -0.30
N LEU A 43 4.16 -5.04 0.95
CA LEU A 43 4.38 -4.18 2.11
C LEU A 43 5.47 -4.79 2.97
N HIS A 44 6.34 -3.95 3.48
CA HIS A 44 7.43 -4.36 4.37
C HIS A 44 7.37 -3.47 5.61
N VAL A 45 7.70 -4.02 6.77
CA VAL A 45 7.58 -3.29 8.03
C VAL A 45 8.86 -3.38 8.84
N ARG A 46 9.22 -2.26 9.45
CA ARG A 46 10.34 -2.18 10.38
C ARG A 46 9.81 -2.20 11.82
N ALA A 47 10.63 -2.63 12.77
CA ALA A 47 10.21 -2.79 14.17
C ALA A 47 9.67 -1.51 14.81
N ASP A 48 10.10 -0.35 14.33
CA ASP A 48 9.60 0.94 14.82
C ASP A 48 8.28 1.37 14.20
N GLY A 49 7.67 0.53 13.37
CA GLY A 49 6.39 0.79 12.76
C GLY A 49 6.45 1.42 11.38
N LEU A 50 7.64 1.69 10.85
CA LEU A 50 7.74 2.21 9.48
C LEU A 50 7.36 1.12 8.49
N ILE A 51 6.39 1.42 7.63
CA ILE A 51 6.02 0.55 6.52
C ILE A 51 6.59 1.12 5.25
N VAL A 52 7.18 0.25 4.42
CA VAL A 52 7.59 0.59 3.06
C VAL A 52 6.76 -0.26 2.12
N GLY A 53 6.05 0.37 1.20
CA GLY A 53 5.22 -0.32 0.22
C GLY A 53 5.76 -0.16 -1.18
N TYR A 54 5.54 -1.17 -2.00
CA TYR A 54 5.89 -1.17 -3.42
C TYR A 54 4.70 -1.64 -4.22
N VAL A 55 4.40 -0.96 -5.31
CA VAL A 55 3.29 -1.33 -6.19
C VAL A 55 3.60 -0.94 -7.63
N GLU A 56 3.11 -1.74 -8.56
CA GLU A 56 3.15 -1.44 -9.98
C GLU A 56 1.73 -1.14 -10.45
N SER A 57 1.56 -0.02 -11.13
CA SER A 57 0.26 0.42 -11.61
C SER A 57 0.45 1.28 -12.85
N PRO A 58 -0.49 1.22 -13.82
CA PRO A 58 -0.47 2.16 -14.95
C PRO A 58 -0.62 3.61 -14.48
N ASP A 59 -1.39 3.83 -13.41
CA ASP A 59 -1.61 5.15 -12.82
C ASP A 59 -2.09 4.95 -11.39
N LEU A 60 -1.19 5.18 -10.42
CA LEU A 60 -1.50 4.93 -9.02
C LEU A 60 -2.67 5.77 -8.52
N GLY A 61 -2.76 7.03 -8.94
CA GLY A 61 -3.87 7.89 -8.56
C GLY A 61 -5.21 7.32 -9.00
N ALA A 62 -5.28 6.80 -10.23
CA ALA A 62 -6.48 6.14 -10.73
C ALA A 62 -6.78 4.85 -9.97
N SER A 63 -5.74 4.07 -9.65
CA SER A 63 -5.91 2.83 -8.89
C SER A 63 -6.40 3.10 -7.46
N GLN A 64 -5.90 4.15 -6.83
CA GLN A 64 -6.38 4.57 -5.52
C GLN A 64 -7.84 5.01 -5.58
N LYS A 65 -8.19 5.80 -6.59
CA LYS A 65 -9.56 6.27 -6.75
C LYS A 65 -10.53 5.11 -6.99
N ALA A 66 -10.13 4.15 -7.81
CA ALA A 66 -10.95 2.97 -8.07
C ALA A 66 -11.19 2.16 -6.80
N MET A 67 -10.15 1.97 -5.98
CA MET A 67 -10.29 1.27 -4.70
C MET A 67 -11.20 2.03 -3.73
N SER A 68 -11.14 3.35 -3.72
CA SER A 68 -11.95 4.16 -2.81
C SER A 68 -13.46 4.01 -3.06
N SER A 69 -13.84 3.49 -4.22
CA SER A 69 -15.23 3.25 -4.57
C SER A 69 -15.72 1.86 -4.14
N THR A 70 -14.85 1.01 -3.63
CA THR A 70 -15.24 -0.34 -3.25
C THR A 70 -15.62 -0.44 -1.78
N GLU A 71 -16.68 -1.20 -1.50
CA GLU A 71 -17.12 -1.42 -0.12
C GLU A 71 -16.11 -2.24 0.68
N VAL A 72 -15.50 -3.25 0.04
CA VAL A 72 -14.54 -4.10 0.73
C VAL A 72 -13.32 -3.30 1.19
N ASN A 73 -12.86 -2.35 0.38
CA ASN A 73 -11.75 -1.49 0.77
C ASN A 73 -12.15 -0.58 1.94
N ALA A 74 -13.36 -0.02 1.91
CA ALA A 74 -13.83 0.83 3.00
C ALA A 74 -13.82 0.07 4.33
N ARG A 75 -14.28 -1.19 4.32
CA ARG A 75 -14.29 -2.02 5.53
C ARG A 75 -12.87 -2.36 5.99
N TRP A 76 -11.99 -2.72 5.06
CA TRP A 76 -10.60 -3.05 5.38
C TRP A 76 -9.86 -1.84 5.97
N GLN A 77 -9.99 -0.69 5.33
CA GLN A 77 -9.31 0.52 5.80
C GLN A 77 -9.82 0.96 7.17
N ALA A 78 -11.12 0.81 7.42
CA ALA A 78 -11.69 1.13 8.72
C ALA A 78 -11.12 0.24 9.83
N GLU A 79 -10.89 -1.04 9.54
CA GLU A 79 -10.28 -1.95 10.51
C GLU A 79 -8.80 -1.68 10.72
N MET A 80 -8.09 -1.22 9.71
CA MET A 80 -6.66 -0.96 9.80
C MET A 80 -6.33 0.41 10.37
N ALA A 81 -7.20 1.39 10.22
CA ALA A 81 -6.93 2.77 10.62
C ALA A 81 -6.43 2.92 12.07
N PRO A 82 -6.97 2.20 13.08
CA PRO A 82 -6.50 2.35 14.47
C PRO A 82 -5.03 2.00 14.69
N PHE A 83 -4.40 1.26 13.78
CA PHE A 83 -3.00 0.86 13.91
C PHE A 83 -2.02 1.95 13.49
N PHE A 84 -2.50 2.99 12.83
CA PHE A 84 -1.65 4.04 12.27
C PHE A 84 -1.59 5.27 13.16
N THR A 85 -0.52 6.08 12.96
CA THR A 85 -0.39 7.40 13.57
C THR A 85 -0.59 8.48 12.50
N ASP A 86 -1.05 9.65 12.93
CA ASP A 86 -1.04 10.87 12.12
C ASP A 86 -1.74 10.78 10.76
N LEU A 87 -2.79 9.96 10.65
CA LEU A 87 -3.56 9.92 9.42
C LEU A 87 -4.51 11.11 9.27
N GLY A 88 -4.84 11.77 10.39
CA GLY A 88 -5.85 12.82 10.38
C GLY A 88 -7.19 12.23 9.97
N SER A 89 -7.81 12.78 8.93
CA SER A 89 -9.07 12.28 8.38
C SER A 89 -8.85 11.33 7.19
N ALA A 90 -7.60 11.09 6.80
CA ALA A 90 -7.29 10.22 5.66
C ALA A 90 -7.38 8.76 6.07
N THR A 91 -7.68 7.87 5.10
CA THR A 91 -7.57 6.43 5.29
C THR A 91 -6.11 6.01 5.06
N PRO A 92 -5.70 4.81 5.55
CA PRO A 92 -4.32 4.35 5.34
C PRO A 92 -3.89 4.34 3.88
N ASP A 93 -4.77 3.96 2.95
CA ASP A 93 -4.44 3.90 1.53
C ASP A 93 -4.38 5.27 0.86
N GLU A 94 -4.73 6.32 1.57
CA GLU A 94 -4.63 7.70 1.09
C GLU A 94 -3.56 8.50 1.81
N GLY A 95 -3.18 8.06 3.01
CA GLY A 95 -2.27 8.80 3.88
C GLY A 95 -0.80 8.46 3.70
N PHE A 96 -0.43 7.71 2.68
CA PHE A 96 0.96 7.34 2.50
C PHE A 96 1.78 8.43 1.79
N VAL A 97 3.08 8.41 2.03
CA VAL A 97 4.02 9.37 1.46
C VAL A 97 4.78 8.70 0.32
N LEU A 98 4.63 9.23 -0.88
CA LEU A 98 5.35 8.70 -2.05
C LEU A 98 6.83 9.06 -1.97
N LEU A 99 7.66 8.08 -2.32
CA LEU A 99 9.10 8.27 -2.46
C LEU A 99 9.45 8.40 -3.94
N SER A 100 10.45 9.23 -4.23
CA SER A 100 10.94 9.37 -5.59
C SER A 100 11.90 8.24 -5.91
N GLU A 101 11.75 7.62 -7.07
CA GLU A 101 12.70 6.60 -7.52
C GLU A 101 14.03 7.26 -7.82
N LEU A 102 15.08 6.79 -7.16
CA LEU A 102 16.43 7.33 -7.30
C LEU A 102 17.19 6.63 -8.42
N PHE A 103 16.98 5.31 -8.58
CA PHE A 103 17.77 4.49 -9.48
C PHE A 103 16.95 3.27 -9.87
N HIS A 104 17.05 2.88 -11.13
CA HIS A 104 16.48 1.63 -11.62
C HIS A 104 17.43 1.02 -12.64
N LEU A 105 17.97 -0.14 -12.31
CA LEU A 105 19.04 -0.78 -13.07
C LEU A 105 18.67 -1.03 -14.53
N GLU A 106 17.52 -1.70 -14.73
CA GLU A 106 17.10 -2.10 -16.08
C GLU A 106 16.85 -0.91 -16.99
N SER A 107 16.29 0.18 -16.43
CA SER A 107 16.08 1.42 -17.19
C SER A 107 17.39 2.00 -17.68
N GLN A 108 18.45 1.98 -16.85
CA GLN A 108 19.75 2.51 -17.23
C GLN A 108 20.47 1.60 -18.21
N MET A 109 20.18 0.30 -18.17
CA MET A 109 20.72 -0.66 -19.13
C MET A 109 19.95 -0.69 -20.44
N GLY A 110 18.81 0.01 -20.52
CA GLY A 110 17.95 -0.03 -21.69
C GLY A 110 17.08 -1.28 -21.78
N ILE A 111 16.90 -1.98 -20.67
CA ILE A 111 16.08 -3.19 -20.59
C ILE A 111 14.71 -2.79 -20.00
N GLU A 112 13.62 -3.19 -20.67
CA GLU A 112 12.29 -2.98 -20.13
C GLU A 112 11.96 -4.04 -19.09
N SER A 113 11.29 -3.61 -18.02
CA SER A 113 10.88 -4.51 -16.95
C SER A 113 9.37 -4.73 -16.92
#